data_4eb8f35a9e5b43a5a9006ce36eea3256
#
_entry.id   4eb8f35a9e5b43a5a9006ce36eea3256
#
_cell.length_a   1.000
_cell.length_b   1.000
_cell.length_c   1.000
_cell.angle_alpha   90.00
_cell.angle_beta   90.00
_cell.angle_gamma   90.00
#
_symmetry.space_group_name_H-M   'P 1'
#
loop_
_entity.id
_entity.type
_entity.pdbx_description
1 polymer ?
#
loop_
_entity_poly.entity_id
_entity_poly.type
_entity_poly.pdbx_seq_one_letter_code
_entity_poly.pdbx_strand_id
1 'polypeptide(L)'
;PTNAKEYSSEIGTLWNFTVSKQINRINLQIQQNVWTLGKYYERYMPIAVVSYTAVPKYLKLNALYYYMNQQTAPNIYKNRHRYQLGATFSYPVHRFSLSLNSRFESTYTIGTAKPSNKWRNKILLSYTIPDTRWTPFIHTDIFLFLNGKQSGELDRIWYDAGVEYRIDKKNSIECKVREEHLMSKTPQQLNTFISLGYKLKL
;
A
#
# COMPACT_ATOMS: atom_id res chain seq x y z
N PRO A 1 34.94 2.78 -16.37
CA PRO A 1 34.20 1.63 -15.90
C PRO A 1 33.01 2.12 -15.09
N THR A 2 31.82 2.07 -15.69
CA THR A 2 30.56 2.33 -15.02
C THR A 2 30.32 1.17 -14.05
N ASN A 3 30.51 1.42 -12.76
CA ASN A 3 30.06 0.49 -11.71
C ASN A 3 28.54 0.34 -11.84
N ALA A 4 28.09 -0.71 -12.51
CA ALA A 4 26.71 -1.11 -12.48
C ALA A 4 26.36 -1.37 -11.00
N LYS A 5 25.41 -0.58 -10.44
CA LYS A 5 24.91 -0.85 -9.09
C LYS A 5 24.33 -2.26 -9.13
N GLU A 6 24.89 -3.13 -8.32
CA GLU A 6 24.39 -4.49 -8.18
C GLU A 6 23.06 -4.43 -7.44
N TYR A 7 21.96 -4.84 -8.11
CA TYR A 7 20.65 -4.95 -7.51
C TYR A 7 20.37 -6.42 -7.23
N SER A 8 19.86 -6.73 -6.03
CA SER A 8 19.19 -8.02 -5.82
C SER A 8 17.73 -7.88 -6.20
N SER A 9 17.18 -8.87 -6.91
CA SER A 9 15.78 -8.86 -7.33
C SER A 9 15.12 -10.19 -7.03
N GLU A 10 13.88 -10.14 -6.55
CA GLU A 10 13.05 -11.30 -6.31
C GLU A 10 11.63 -11.07 -6.82
N ILE A 11 10.95 -12.17 -7.17
CA ILE A 11 9.54 -12.14 -7.59
C ILE A 11 8.70 -12.72 -6.46
N GLY A 12 7.59 -12.07 -6.16
CA GLY A 12 6.65 -12.47 -5.13
C GLY A 12 5.21 -12.35 -5.55
N THR A 13 4.30 -12.73 -4.64
CA THR A 13 2.85 -12.54 -4.82
C THR A 13 2.27 -11.73 -3.68
N LEU A 14 1.19 -11.00 -3.97
CA LEU A 14 0.41 -10.26 -2.99
C LEU A 14 -1.07 -10.62 -3.15
N TRP A 15 -1.64 -11.22 -2.14
CA TRP A 15 -3.05 -11.52 -2.04
C TRP A 15 -3.73 -10.54 -1.11
N ASN A 16 -4.81 -9.93 -1.58
CA ASN A 16 -5.57 -8.95 -0.82
C ASN A 16 -7.04 -9.32 -0.78
N PHE A 17 -7.62 -9.37 0.41
CA PHE A 17 -9.05 -9.47 0.61
C PHE A 17 -9.54 -8.28 1.42
N THR A 18 -10.55 -7.59 0.92
CA THR A 18 -11.07 -6.36 1.53
C THR A 18 -12.57 -6.44 1.70
N VAL A 19 -13.04 -6.16 2.92
CA VAL A 19 -14.46 -5.94 3.22
C VAL A 19 -14.64 -4.51 3.69
N SER A 20 -15.63 -3.81 3.16
CA SER A 20 -15.92 -2.43 3.54
C SER A 20 -17.40 -2.17 3.73
N LYS A 21 -17.72 -1.21 4.62
CA LYS A 21 -19.08 -0.72 4.85
C LYS A 21 -19.08 0.78 4.95
N GLN A 22 -19.92 1.41 4.14
CA GLN A 22 -20.15 2.85 4.21
C GLN A 22 -21.33 3.14 5.14
N ILE A 23 -21.11 4.00 6.13
CA ILE A 23 -22.14 4.50 7.07
C ILE A 23 -22.06 6.03 7.02
N ASN A 24 -23.00 6.65 6.32
CA ASN A 24 -22.98 8.10 6.08
C ASN A 24 -21.62 8.58 5.51
N ARG A 25 -20.91 9.43 6.25
CA ARG A 25 -19.57 9.96 5.86
C ARG A 25 -18.41 9.09 6.33
N ILE A 26 -18.68 7.99 7.05
CA ILE A 26 -17.66 7.10 7.58
C ILE A 26 -17.60 5.84 6.73
N ASN A 27 -16.41 5.45 6.29
CA ASN A 27 -16.15 4.14 5.68
C ASN A 27 -15.32 3.31 6.65
N LEU A 28 -15.82 2.14 7.00
CA LEU A 28 -15.12 1.13 7.79
C LEU A 28 -14.62 0.05 6.85
N GLN A 29 -13.38 -0.39 7.01
CA GLN A 29 -12.80 -1.39 6.14
C GLN A 29 -11.86 -2.31 6.93
N ILE A 30 -11.94 -3.61 6.63
CA ILE A 30 -11.00 -4.63 7.06
C ILE A 30 -10.32 -5.19 5.82
N GLN A 31 -8.99 -5.29 5.87
CA GLN A 31 -8.20 -5.90 4.79
C GLN A 31 -7.35 -7.02 5.35
N GLN A 32 -7.16 -8.06 4.56
CA GLN A 32 -6.23 -9.15 4.81
C GLN A 32 -5.21 -9.17 3.68
N ASN A 33 -3.95 -9.02 4.01
CA ASN A 33 -2.86 -9.07 3.03
C ASN A 33 -1.91 -10.21 3.35
N VAL A 34 -1.59 -11.02 2.36
CA VAL A 34 -0.58 -12.07 2.43
C VAL A 34 0.44 -11.80 1.33
N TRP A 35 1.71 -11.74 1.72
CA TRP A 35 2.83 -11.53 0.81
C TRP A 35 3.73 -12.74 0.79
N THR A 36 4.16 -13.15 -0.39
CA THR A 36 5.25 -14.11 -0.58
C THR A 36 6.40 -13.41 -1.31
N LEU A 37 7.63 -13.87 -1.11
CA LEU A 37 8.80 -13.40 -1.84
C LEU A 37 9.70 -14.60 -2.12
N GLY A 38 9.98 -14.86 -3.40
CA GLY A 38 10.62 -16.10 -3.83
C GLY A 38 9.78 -17.31 -3.39
N LYS A 39 10.40 -18.24 -2.68
CA LYS A 39 9.76 -19.48 -2.16
C LYS A 39 9.15 -19.30 -0.76
N TYR A 40 9.28 -18.13 -0.15
CA TYR A 40 8.97 -17.94 1.24
C TYR A 40 7.76 -17.06 1.45
N TYR A 41 7.00 -17.37 2.52
CA TYR A 41 6.04 -16.44 3.10
C TYR A 41 6.82 -15.24 3.66
N GLU A 42 6.48 -14.03 3.22
CA GLU A 42 7.17 -12.82 3.63
C GLU A 42 6.43 -12.11 4.75
N ARG A 43 5.12 -11.89 4.60
CA ARG A 43 4.32 -11.23 5.64
C ARG A 43 2.83 -11.52 5.53
N TYR A 44 2.20 -11.52 6.71
CA TYR A 44 0.75 -11.48 6.90
C TYR A 44 0.37 -10.16 7.56
N MET A 45 -0.66 -9.51 7.07
CA MET A 45 -0.94 -8.16 7.49
C MET A 45 -2.45 -7.86 7.45
N PRO A 46 -3.20 -8.14 8.52
CA PRO A 46 -4.54 -7.63 8.73
C PRO A 46 -4.50 -6.12 9.02
N ILE A 47 -5.45 -5.40 8.43
CA ILE A 47 -5.52 -3.94 8.50
C ILE A 47 -6.95 -3.54 8.82
N ALA A 48 -7.13 -2.69 9.82
CA ALA A 48 -8.36 -1.98 10.08
C ALA A 48 -8.24 -0.54 9.59
N VAL A 49 -9.23 -0.06 8.85
CA VAL A 49 -9.26 1.27 8.27
C VAL A 49 -10.55 1.97 8.64
N VAL A 50 -10.43 3.19 9.11
CA VAL A 50 -11.54 4.13 9.29
C VAL A 50 -11.25 5.35 8.43
N SER A 51 -12.21 5.71 7.56
CA SER A 51 -12.10 6.91 6.73
C SER A 51 -13.31 7.79 6.93
N TYR A 52 -13.09 9.09 7.07
CA TYR A 52 -14.13 10.11 7.16
C TYR A 52 -14.11 11.01 5.95
N THR A 53 -15.23 11.13 5.24
CA THR A 53 -15.38 12.03 4.09
C THR A 53 -15.64 13.45 4.59
N ALA A 54 -14.59 14.26 4.69
CA ALA A 54 -14.68 15.64 5.15
C ALA A 54 -15.32 16.54 4.07
N VAL A 55 -14.83 16.42 2.82
CA VAL A 55 -15.40 17.09 1.67
C VAL A 55 -15.76 16.04 0.61
N PRO A 56 -17.05 15.85 0.26
CA PRO A 56 -17.48 14.88 -0.73
C PRO A 56 -16.68 15.01 -2.03
N LYS A 57 -16.23 13.88 -2.59
CA LYS A 57 -15.39 13.75 -3.80
C LYS A 57 -13.94 14.22 -3.65
N TYR A 58 -13.62 15.17 -2.74
CA TYR A 58 -12.32 15.84 -2.73
C TYR A 58 -11.42 15.47 -1.55
N LEU A 59 -11.97 15.32 -0.33
CA LEU A 59 -11.14 15.15 0.86
C LEU A 59 -11.68 14.05 1.77
N LYS A 60 -10.81 13.08 2.08
CA LYS A 60 -11.03 12.06 3.10
C LYS A 60 -9.89 12.07 4.13
N LEU A 61 -10.25 11.97 5.39
CA LEU A 61 -9.31 11.73 6.48
C LEU A 61 -9.28 10.24 6.78
N ASN A 62 -8.10 9.69 7.03
CA ASN A 62 -7.92 8.25 7.20
C ASN A 62 -7.14 7.95 8.47
N ALA A 63 -7.60 6.95 9.22
CA ALA A 63 -6.86 6.32 10.32
C ALA A 63 -6.77 4.82 10.03
N LEU A 64 -5.57 4.26 10.13
CA LEU A 64 -5.32 2.86 9.85
C LEU A 64 -4.51 2.23 10.98
N TYR A 65 -4.85 1.00 11.28
CA TYR A 65 -4.07 0.14 12.17
C TYR A 65 -3.72 -1.15 11.43
N TYR A 66 -2.45 -1.55 11.55
CA TYR A 66 -1.90 -2.79 10.98
C TYR A 66 -1.35 -3.65 12.11
N TYR A 67 -1.69 -4.92 12.11
CA TYR A 67 -0.85 -5.94 12.69
C TYR A 67 -0.03 -6.58 11.58
N MET A 68 1.24 -6.85 11.81
CA MET A 68 2.11 -7.47 10.81
C MET A 68 2.93 -8.56 11.46
N ASN A 69 2.85 -9.76 10.92
CA ASN A 69 3.83 -10.80 11.13
C ASN A 69 4.73 -10.83 9.89
N GLN A 70 5.98 -10.45 10.04
CA GLN A 70 6.89 -10.23 8.91
C GLN A 70 8.20 -10.96 9.11
N GLN A 71 8.65 -11.64 8.06
CA GLN A 71 9.98 -12.22 8.00
C GLN A 71 11.05 -11.12 8.05
N THR A 72 12.04 -11.29 8.92
CA THR A 72 13.15 -10.34 9.10
C THR A 72 14.50 -10.95 8.74
N ALA A 73 14.58 -12.27 8.76
CA ALA A 73 15.68 -13.11 8.30
C ALA A 73 15.10 -14.48 7.92
N PRO A 74 15.82 -15.37 7.22
CA PRO A 74 15.34 -16.71 6.90
C PRO A 74 14.75 -17.43 8.13
N ASN A 75 13.45 -17.77 8.06
CA ASN A 75 12.67 -18.42 9.13
C ASN A 75 12.54 -17.64 10.45
N ILE A 76 12.92 -16.36 10.48
CA ILE A 76 12.75 -15.48 11.65
C ILE A 76 11.66 -14.46 11.36
N TYR A 77 10.59 -14.53 12.13
CA TYR A 77 9.44 -13.63 12.02
C TYR A 77 9.34 -12.71 13.23
N LYS A 78 8.99 -11.46 12.99
CA LYS A 78 8.70 -10.48 14.05
C LYS A 78 7.31 -9.90 13.89
N ASN A 79 6.67 -9.73 15.03
CA ASN A 79 5.38 -9.05 15.09
C ASN A 79 5.59 -7.55 15.21
N ARG A 80 4.79 -6.80 14.45
CA ARG A 80 4.82 -5.33 14.42
C ARG A 80 3.41 -4.77 14.47
N HIS A 81 3.30 -3.62 15.07
CA HIS A 81 2.10 -2.81 15.08
C HIS A 81 2.39 -1.52 14.32
N ARG A 82 1.49 -1.12 13.43
CA ARG A 82 1.64 0.12 12.68
C ARG A 82 0.36 0.93 12.74
N TYR A 83 0.52 2.19 13.02
CA TYR A 83 -0.53 3.19 12.97
C TYR A 83 -0.24 4.16 11.84
N GLN A 84 -1.28 4.55 11.11
CA GLN A 84 -1.18 5.60 10.10
C GLN A 84 -2.33 6.59 10.28
N LEU A 85 -2.00 7.87 10.15
CA LEU A 85 -2.96 8.97 10.07
C LEU A 85 -2.65 9.80 8.84
N GLY A 86 -3.68 10.23 8.13
CA GLY A 86 -3.45 11.04 6.94
C GLY A 86 -4.72 11.47 6.23
N ALA A 87 -4.51 12.07 5.07
CA ALA A 87 -5.57 12.60 4.23
C ALA A 87 -5.42 12.11 2.79
N THR A 88 -6.54 11.93 2.12
CA THR A 88 -6.61 11.66 0.69
C THR A 88 -7.31 12.83 0.02
N PHE A 89 -6.60 13.51 -0.86
CA PHE A 89 -7.13 14.51 -1.77
C PHE A 89 -7.43 13.83 -3.10
N SER A 90 -8.62 14.05 -3.65
CA SER A 90 -9.03 13.47 -4.94
C SER A 90 -9.51 14.59 -5.86
N TYR A 91 -9.12 14.51 -7.11
CA TYR A 91 -9.53 15.45 -8.15
C TYR A 91 -10.05 14.68 -9.36
N PRO A 92 -11.38 14.52 -9.48
CA PRO A 92 -11.99 13.89 -10.64
C PRO A 92 -11.99 14.86 -11.82
N VAL A 93 -11.49 14.40 -12.99
CA VAL A 93 -11.49 15.15 -14.25
C VAL A 93 -12.10 14.27 -15.33
N HIS A 94 -13.35 14.50 -15.69
CA HIS A 94 -14.10 13.67 -16.64
C HIS A 94 -14.06 12.18 -16.22
N ARG A 95 -13.30 11.37 -16.95
CA ARG A 95 -13.15 9.93 -16.75
C ARG A 95 -11.90 9.57 -15.96
N PHE A 96 -11.03 10.55 -15.74
CA PHE A 96 -9.82 10.38 -14.91
C PHE A 96 -10.12 10.74 -13.46
N SER A 97 -9.42 10.08 -12.56
CA SER A 97 -9.36 10.47 -11.15
C SER A 97 -7.90 10.49 -10.72
N LEU A 98 -7.44 11.68 -10.34
CA LEU A 98 -6.14 11.86 -9.71
C LEU A 98 -6.34 11.94 -8.21
N SER A 99 -5.55 11.22 -7.42
CA SER A 99 -5.56 11.36 -5.96
C SER A 99 -4.17 11.36 -5.36
N LEU A 100 -4.01 12.20 -4.33
CA LEU A 100 -2.84 12.24 -3.45
C LEU A 100 -3.27 11.77 -2.07
N ASN A 101 -2.66 10.69 -1.58
CA ASN A 101 -2.84 10.23 -0.22
C ASN A 101 -1.54 10.45 0.55
N SER A 102 -1.56 11.34 1.54
CA SER A 102 -0.41 11.70 2.38
C SER A 102 -0.65 11.21 3.80
N ARG A 103 0.30 10.44 4.35
CA ARG A 103 0.14 9.75 5.65
C ARG A 103 1.42 9.79 6.47
N PHE A 104 1.26 10.10 7.75
CA PHE A 104 2.22 9.77 8.79
C PHE A 104 2.06 8.28 9.15
N GLU A 105 3.17 7.57 9.26
CA GLU A 105 3.25 6.15 9.59
C GLU A 105 4.18 5.94 10.78
N SER A 106 3.72 5.27 11.84
CA SER A 106 4.54 4.86 12.98
C SER A 106 4.48 3.35 13.14
N THR A 107 5.62 2.68 13.05
CA THR A 107 5.74 1.22 13.14
C THR A 107 6.54 0.84 14.38
N TYR A 108 5.90 0.13 15.30
CA TYR A 108 6.48 -0.46 16.48
C TYR A 108 6.76 -1.95 16.23
N THR A 109 8.01 -2.36 16.40
CA THR A 109 8.42 -3.78 16.35
C THR A 109 8.53 -4.29 17.78
N ILE A 110 7.86 -5.40 18.11
CA ILE A 110 7.94 -6.01 19.44
C ILE A 110 9.40 -6.33 19.76
N GLY A 111 9.85 -5.92 20.94
CA GLY A 111 11.25 -6.05 21.38
C GLY A 111 12.17 -4.90 20.98
N THR A 112 11.66 -3.82 20.37
CA THR A 112 12.43 -2.59 20.09
C THR A 112 12.01 -1.44 20.99
N ALA A 113 12.97 -0.58 21.38
CA ALA A 113 12.69 0.53 22.29
C ALA A 113 11.97 1.71 21.62
N LYS A 114 12.14 1.90 20.32
CA LYS A 114 11.62 3.08 19.60
C LYS A 114 10.90 2.67 18.32
N PRO A 115 9.78 3.34 17.96
CA PRO A 115 9.12 3.13 16.67
C PRO A 115 9.93 3.69 15.51
N SER A 116 9.74 3.10 14.33
CA SER A 116 10.18 3.68 13.06
C SER A 116 9.07 4.53 12.49
N ASN A 117 9.32 5.82 12.32
CA ASN A 117 8.37 6.77 11.77
C ASN A 117 8.71 7.10 10.33
N LYS A 118 7.69 7.18 9.49
CA LYS A 118 7.83 7.49 8.06
C LYS A 118 6.72 8.42 7.60
N TRP A 119 7.03 9.18 6.58
CA TRP A 119 6.03 9.87 5.77
C TRP A 119 5.79 9.09 4.49
N ARG A 120 4.54 8.79 4.18
CA ARG A 120 4.17 8.07 2.97
C ARG A 120 3.25 8.93 2.12
N ASN A 121 3.64 9.16 0.87
CA ASN A 121 2.83 9.84 -0.13
C ASN A 121 2.52 8.88 -1.26
N LYS A 122 1.23 8.72 -1.58
CA LYS A 122 0.75 7.93 -2.71
C LYS A 122 0.07 8.83 -3.71
N ILE A 123 0.54 8.81 -4.95
CA ILE A 123 -0.11 9.45 -6.10
C ILE A 123 -0.76 8.35 -6.93
N LEU A 124 -2.05 8.45 -7.18
CA LEU A 124 -2.85 7.49 -7.95
C LEU A 124 -3.54 8.20 -9.10
N LEU A 125 -3.40 7.68 -10.31
CA LEU A 125 -4.18 8.03 -11.47
C LEU A 125 -4.99 6.81 -11.92
N SER A 126 -6.29 6.97 -12.08
CA SER A 126 -7.18 5.95 -12.62
C SER A 126 -8.06 6.50 -13.74
N TYR A 127 -8.49 5.60 -14.64
CA TYR A 127 -9.33 5.94 -15.78
C TYR A 127 -10.54 5.02 -15.85
N THR A 128 -11.75 5.58 -15.88
CA THR A 128 -12.98 4.80 -16.04
C THR A 128 -13.28 4.62 -17.53
N ILE A 129 -13.10 3.41 -18.05
CA ILE A 129 -13.43 3.10 -19.44
C ILE A 129 -14.95 3.12 -19.61
N PRO A 130 -15.48 3.94 -20.57
CA PRO A 130 -16.92 4.05 -20.80
C PRO A 130 -17.56 2.71 -21.12
N ASP A 131 -18.79 2.52 -20.67
CA ASP A 131 -19.66 1.37 -20.98
C ASP A 131 -19.03 0.01 -20.64
N THR A 132 -17.98 0.01 -19.79
CA THR A 132 -17.31 -1.19 -19.31
C THR A 132 -17.27 -1.24 -17.79
N ARG A 133 -16.79 -2.38 -17.27
CA ARG A 133 -16.57 -2.61 -15.85
C ARG A 133 -15.10 -2.49 -15.46
N TRP A 134 -14.24 -2.07 -16.38
CA TRP A 134 -12.79 -1.99 -16.23
C TRP A 134 -12.34 -0.59 -15.84
N THR A 135 -11.46 -0.51 -14.86
CA THR A 135 -10.83 0.72 -14.39
C THR A 135 -9.34 0.50 -14.26
N PRO A 136 -8.54 0.75 -15.32
CA PRO A 136 -7.08 0.73 -15.22
C PRO A 136 -6.58 1.85 -14.32
N PHE A 137 -5.46 1.60 -13.66
CA PHE A 137 -4.80 2.57 -12.80
C PHE A 137 -3.29 2.38 -12.76
N ILE A 138 -2.61 3.46 -12.42
CA ILE A 138 -1.20 3.48 -12.03
C ILE A 138 -1.07 4.24 -10.72
N HIS A 139 -0.15 3.83 -9.85
CA HIS A 139 0.20 4.65 -8.70
C HIS A 139 1.65 4.49 -8.28
N THR A 140 2.14 5.50 -7.57
CA THR A 140 3.45 5.50 -6.94
C THR A 140 3.29 5.82 -5.46
N ASP A 141 3.95 5.03 -4.59
CA ASP A 141 4.08 5.32 -3.16
C ASP A 141 5.53 5.66 -2.83
N ILE A 142 5.76 6.78 -2.18
CA ILE A 142 7.08 7.25 -1.75
C ILE A 142 7.14 7.24 -0.23
N PHE A 143 8.18 6.63 0.35
CA PHE A 143 8.36 6.51 1.79
C PHE A 143 9.64 7.20 2.24
N LEU A 144 9.51 8.16 3.14
CA LEU A 144 10.62 8.91 3.73
C LEU A 144 10.74 8.59 5.22
N PHE A 145 11.94 8.34 5.71
CA PHE A 145 12.19 8.22 7.15
C PHE A 145 12.03 9.57 7.84
N LEU A 146 11.36 9.58 9.00
CA LEU A 146 11.19 10.77 9.83
C LEU A 146 12.05 10.73 11.10
N ASN A 147 12.59 9.57 11.46
CA ASN A 147 13.42 9.42 12.64
C ASN A 147 14.52 8.36 12.44
N GLY A 148 15.44 8.30 13.42
CA GLY A 148 16.59 7.41 13.37
C GLY A 148 17.76 8.02 12.62
N LYS A 149 18.78 7.19 12.33
CA LYS A 149 19.99 7.61 11.62
C LYS A 149 19.72 8.01 10.16
N GLN A 150 18.63 7.51 9.57
CA GLN A 150 18.23 7.74 8.18
C GLN A 150 17.15 8.83 8.05
N SER A 151 16.93 9.64 9.08
CA SER A 151 15.91 10.72 9.03
C SER A 151 16.11 11.63 7.83
N GLY A 152 15.06 11.85 7.04
CA GLY A 152 15.09 12.60 5.79
C GLY A 152 15.49 11.79 4.55
N GLU A 153 15.96 10.56 4.72
CA GLU A 153 16.31 9.69 3.60
C GLU A 153 15.10 8.95 3.03
N LEU A 154 15.21 8.58 1.76
CA LEU A 154 14.23 7.79 1.06
C LEU A 154 14.38 6.31 1.45
N ASP A 155 13.32 5.72 2.04
CA ASP A 155 13.30 4.30 2.39
C ASP A 155 13.05 3.42 1.17
N ARG A 156 11.96 3.70 0.46
CA ARG A 156 11.52 2.92 -0.71
C ARG A 156 10.58 3.69 -1.59
N ILE A 157 10.43 3.21 -2.80
CA ILE A 157 9.37 3.62 -3.73
C ILE A 157 8.65 2.35 -4.19
N TRP A 158 7.32 2.42 -4.29
CA TRP A 158 6.51 1.43 -4.99
C TRP A 158 5.95 2.02 -6.28
N TYR A 159 6.02 1.26 -7.33
CA TYR A 159 5.37 1.55 -8.61
C TYR A 159 4.35 0.46 -8.86
N ASP A 160 3.10 0.81 -9.03
CA ASP A 160 2.01 -0.12 -9.28
C ASP A 160 1.32 0.24 -10.59
N ALA A 161 1.05 -0.78 -11.41
CA ALA A 161 0.19 -0.68 -12.58
C ALA A 161 -0.81 -1.83 -12.54
N GLY A 162 -2.09 -1.54 -12.77
CA GLY A 162 -3.10 -2.56 -12.64
C GLY A 162 -4.46 -2.16 -13.18
N VAL A 163 -5.41 -3.05 -12.99
CA VAL A 163 -6.79 -2.89 -13.41
C VAL A 163 -7.73 -3.41 -12.34
N GLU A 164 -8.80 -2.68 -12.07
CA GLU A 164 -9.94 -3.15 -11.29
C GLU A 164 -11.08 -3.54 -12.25
N TYR A 165 -11.64 -4.73 -12.04
CA TYR A 165 -12.86 -5.20 -12.71
C TYR A 165 -14.00 -5.26 -11.71
N ARG A 166 -15.06 -4.51 -11.98
CA ARG A 166 -16.29 -4.50 -11.17
C ARG A 166 -17.20 -5.63 -11.61
N ILE A 167 -17.33 -6.67 -10.78
CA ILE A 167 -18.22 -7.79 -11.02
C ILE A 167 -19.69 -7.31 -10.95
N ASP A 168 -20.01 -6.60 -9.86
CA ASP A 168 -21.33 -6.02 -9.61
C ASP A 168 -21.22 -4.77 -8.72
N LYS A 169 -22.31 -4.29 -8.14
CA LYS A 169 -22.34 -3.08 -7.27
C LYS A 169 -21.55 -3.27 -5.97
N LYS A 170 -21.37 -4.51 -5.50
CA LYS A 170 -20.73 -4.84 -4.23
C LYS A 170 -19.34 -5.46 -4.39
N ASN A 171 -19.08 -6.12 -5.51
CA ASN A 171 -17.94 -6.99 -5.71
C ASN A 171 -17.01 -6.47 -6.81
N SER A 172 -15.72 -6.41 -6.54
CA SER A 172 -14.70 -6.15 -7.56
C SER A 172 -13.43 -6.99 -7.33
N ILE A 173 -12.71 -7.24 -8.41
CA ILE A 173 -11.41 -7.88 -8.44
C ILE A 173 -10.38 -6.87 -8.92
N GLU A 174 -9.22 -6.86 -8.31
CA GLU A 174 -8.07 -6.04 -8.70
C GLU A 174 -6.91 -6.96 -9.06
N CYS A 175 -6.31 -6.72 -10.22
CA CYS A 175 -5.06 -7.36 -10.63
C CYS A 175 -4.04 -6.26 -10.92
N LYS A 176 -2.82 -6.39 -10.36
CA LYS A 176 -1.74 -5.43 -10.59
C LYS A 176 -0.36 -6.06 -10.47
N VAL A 177 0.60 -5.39 -11.08
CA VAL A 177 2.03 -5.62 -10.86
C VAL A 177 2.54 -4.47 -10.00
N ARG A 178 3.38 -4.81 -9.02
CA ARG A 178 4.09 -3.87 -8.16
C ARG A 178 5.58 -4.08 -8.27
N GLU A 179 6.29 -3.00 -8.50
CA GLU A 179 7.73 -2.93 -8.33
C GLU A 179 8.03 -2.22 -6.99
N GLU A 180 8.72 -2.91 -6.07
CA GLU A 180 9.19 -2.35 -4.80
C GLU A 180 10.68 -2.08 -4.89
N HIS A 181 11.09 -0.82 -4.96
CA HIS A 181 12.48 -0.40 -4.93
C HIS A 181 12.87 -0.02 -3.50
N LEU A 182 13.65 -0.87 -2.83
CA LEU A 182 14.15 -0.68 -1.47
C LEU A 182 15.49 0.06 -1.52
N MET A 183 15.47 1.36 -1.37
CA MET A 183 16.65 2.23 -1.46
C MET A 183 17.49 2.22 -0.19
N SER A 184 16.87 1.93 0.97
CA SER A 184 17.53 1.84 2.27
C SER A 184 18.35 0.57 2.48
N LYS A 185 18.40 -0.33 1.50
CA LYS A 185 19.18 -1.58 1.54
C LYS A 185 20.51 -1.43 0.82
N THR A 186 21.50 -2.23 1.24
CA THR A 186 22.81 -2.32 0.59
C THR A 186 23.15 -3.81 0.39
N PRO A 187 23.20 -4.31 -0.87
CA PRO A 187 22.81 -3.62 -2.11
C PRO A 187 21.33 -3.23 -2.13
N GLN A 188 20.96 -2.28 -2.98
CA GLN A 188 19.55 -1.92 -3.18
C GLN A 188 18.79 -3.14 -3.73
N GLN A 189 17.51 -3.24 -3.37
CA GLN A 189 16.66 -4.36 -3.79
C GLN A 189 15.52 -3.85 -4.68
N LEU A 190 15.25 -4.59 -5.74
CA LEU A 190 14.13 -4.36 -6.64
C LEU A 190 13.28 -5.63 -6.68
N ASN A 191 12.12 -5.63 -6.02
CA ASN A 191 11.25 -6.79 -5.91
C ASN A 191 9.98 -6.57 -6.71
N THR A 192 9.61 -7.55 -7.53
CA THR A 192 8.39 -7.55 -8.34
C THR A 192 7.32 -8.40 -7.67
N PHE A 193 6.12 -7.85 -7.49
CA PHE A 193 4.98 -8.59 -6.94
C PHE A 193 3.82 -8.62 -7.95
N ILE A 194 3.30 -9.83 -8.20
CA ILE A 194 2.02 -10.00 -8.88
C ILE A 194 0.95 -10.00 -7.80
N SER A 195 -0.02 -9.11 -7.92
CA SER A 195 -1.05 -8.89 -6.91
C SER A 195 -2.44 -9.23 -7.42
N LEU A 196 -3.18 -10.00 -6.63
CA LEU A 196 -4.60 -10.25 -6.83
C LEU A 196 -5.38 -9.81 -5.59
N GLY A 197 -6.41 -9.00 -5.81
CA GLY A 197 -7.27 -8.48 -4.75
C GLY A 197 -8.74 -8.76 -5.02
N TYR A 198 -9.50 -9.03 -3.96
CA TYR A 198 -10.95 -9.07 -3.99
C TYR A 198 -11.52 -8.07 -2.99
N LYS A 199 -12.53 -7.31 -3.42
CA LYS A 199 -13.17 -6.28 -2.61
C LYS A 199 -14.68 -6.53 -2.52
N LEU A 200 -15.19 -6.57 -1.29
CA LEU A 200 -16.62 -6.69 -0.97
C LEU A 200 -17.11 -5.42 -0.28
N LYS A 201 -18.20 -4.85 -0.78
CA LYS A 201 -18.92 -3.73 -0.15
C LYS A 201 -20.22 -4.24 0.45
N LEU A 202 -20.43 -4.01 1.76
CA LEU A 202 -21.64 -4.38 2.51
C LEU A 202 -22.71 -3.29 2.45
#